data_0a3e37a71122a5f5a1ebcca3b5c8b421
#
_entry.id   0a3e37a71122a5f5a1ebcca3b5c8b421
#
_cell.length_a   1.000
_cell.length_b   1.000
_cell.length_c   1.000
_cell.angle_alpha   90.00
_cell.angle_beta   90.00
_cell.angle_gamma   90.00
#
_symmetry.space_group_name_H-M   'P 1'
#
loop_
_entity.id
_entity.type
_entity.pdbx_description
1 polymer ?
#
loop_
_entity_poly.entity_id
_entity_poly.type
_entity_poly.pdbx_seq_one_letter_code
_entity_poly.pdbx_strand_id
1 'polypeptide(L)'
;MIKNTLQNKNALQNVRDEIKTVPIEEYAIDSKSDNIKANLSLNINPFGVSKKVMKRLKELDSAKICCYYPENKKLIKLIAEYVKMESENILIGDGCDGCLEMIAKTFIAKNDNVVIPIPTFHRYEFHTKVMGGNCIFVQMKDFLFDADLILKEAAKKNAKMIFLCDPNNPTGLEIGKEEKLKLIENFPGIVVVDEALADITSINSSRLIKENKNLIVVRSFSKSFGLASLRIGYIVADQNLISFIRKVSSPFKVNGIAQELAIEALQDKEHIMESIKFLNEERGYLISELEKMGLQCTKSTTTNFLVNIEQIGHVKNVIINLQQKGVMVTDAGFFKIHDNKYIRVAVGSKEENRFFIKTIKDILGFS
;
A
#
# COMPACT_ATOMS: atom_id res chain seq x y z
N MET A 1 -56.78 -17.77 -13.50
CA MET A 1 -55.56 -18.49 -13.97
C MET A 1 -54.46 -17.46 -14.25
N ILE A 2 -53.65 -17.15 -13.22
CA ILE A 2 -52.44 -16.36 -13.42
C ILE A 2 -51.32 -17.39 -13.60
N LYS A 3 -51.07 -17.76 -14.86
CA LYS A 3 -49.98 -18.68 -15.19
C LYS A 3 -48.65 -17.92 -15.12
N ASN A 4 -47.83 -18.34 -14.18
CA ASN A 4 -46.37 -18.34 -14.16
C ASN A 4 -45.72 -17.88 -15.48
N THR A 5 -45.25 -16.65 -15.50
CA THR A 5 -44.12 -16.22 -16.34
C THR A 5 -43.05 -15.63 -15.41
N LEU A 6 -42.61 -16.40 -14.43
CA LEU A 6 -41.30 -16.21 -13.85
C LEU A 6 -40.30 -16.80 -14.85
N GLN A 7 -40.05 -16.05 -15.96
CA GLN A 7 -38.83 -16.22 -16.70
C GLN A 7 -37.68 -16.15 -15.67
N ASN A 8 -36.85 -17.17 -15.66
CA ASN A 8 -35.59 -17.18 -14.89
C ASN A 8 -34.83 -15.88 -15.21
N LYS A 9 -35.07 -14.85 -14.44
CA LYS A 9 -34.28 -13.61 -14.53
C LYS A 9 -32.91 -13.99 -14.05
N ASN A 10 -32.02 -14.26 -14.98
CA ASN A 10 -30.61 -14.50 -14.66
C ASN A 10 -30.05 -13.21 -14.05
N ALA A 11 -30.03 -13.14 -12.72
CA ALA A 11 -29.55 -11.97 -11.97
C ALA A 11 -28.13 -11.57 -12.39
N LEU A 12 -27.35 -12.52 -12.90
CA LEU A 12 -25.98 -12.26 -13.40
C LEU A 12 -25.95 -11.31 -14.59
N GLN A 13 -27.05 -11.20 -15.37
CA GLN A 13 -27.14 -10.23 -16.48
C GLN A 13 -27.14 -8.77 -15.98
N ASN A 14 -27.51 -8.53 -14.72
CA ASN A 14 -27.54 -7.21 -14.11
C ASN A 14 -26.19 -6.80 -13.46
N VAL A 15 -25.21 -7.69 -13.48
CA VAL A 15 -23.86 -7.34 -13.02
C VAL A 15 -23.24 -6.40 -14.07
N ARG A 16 -22.64 -5.30 -13.61
CA ARG A 16 -21.91 -4.36 -14.47
C ARG A 16 -20.80 -5.10 -15.25
N ASP A 17 -20.67 -4.78 -16.54
CA ASP A 17 -19.70 -5.47 -17.41
C ASP A 17 -18.25 -5.28 -16.93
N GLU A 18 -17.94 -4.10 -16.39
CA GLU A 18 -16.63 -3.82 -15.80
C GLU A 18 -16.29 -4.81 -14.69
N ILE A 19 -17.28 -5.13 -13.84
CA ILE A 19 -17.07 -6.05 -12.68
C ILE A 19 -16.86 -7.49 -13.14
N LYS A 20 -17.50 -7.92 -14.24
CA LYS A 20 -17.33 -9.29 -14.77
C LYS A 20 -15.89 -9.61 -15.18
N THR A 21 -15.10 -8.58 -15.48
CA THR A 21 -13.71 -8.72 -15.96
C THR A 21 -12.67 -8.49 -14.86
N VAL A 22 -13.08 -7.97 -13.70
CA VAL A 22 -12.17 -7.77 -12.57
C VAL A 22 -11.89 -9.11 -11.90
N PRO A 23 -10.63 -9.55 -11.74
CA PRO A 23 -10.32 -10.79 -11.06
C PRO A 23 -10.64 -10.68 -9.56
N ILE A 24 -11.01 -11.81 -8.96
CA ILE A 24 -11.00 -11.93 -7.50
C ILE A 24 -9.55 -11.99 -7.07
N GLU A 25 -9.10 -10.98 -6.32
CA GLU A 25 -7.73 -10.93 -5.82
C GLU A 25 -7.65 -11.52 -4.42
N GLU A 26 -6.86 -12.57 -4.27
CA GLU A 26 -6.43 -13.06 -2.96
C GLU A 26 -5.21 -12.25 -2.53
N TYR A 27 -5.45 -11.17 -1.78
CA TYR A 27 -4.39 -10.24 -1.34
C TYR A 27 -3.40 -10.85 -0.36
N ALA A 28 -3.85 -11.79 0.47
CA ALA A 28 -3.04 -12.49 1.45
C ALA A 28 -3.28 -13.98 1.31
N ILE A 29 -2.28 -14.71 0.85
CA ILE A 29 -2.31 -16.18 0.91
C ILE A 29 -2.41 -16.56 2.39
N ASP A 30 -3.35 -17.45 2.71
CA ASP A 30 -3.56 -17.90 4.08
C ASP A 30 -2.25 -18.50 4.64
N SER A 31 -1.60 -17.74 5.52
CA SER A 31 -0.33 -18.10 6.13
C SER A 31 -0.46 -19.13 7.27
N LYS A 32 -1.66 -19.72 7.44
CA LYS A 32 -1.98 -20.67 8.51
C LYS A 32 -1.55 -22.11 8.23
N SER A 33 -0.59 -22.34 7.32
CA SER A 33 0.03 -23.66 7.33
C SER A 33 0.96 -23.72 8.55
N ASP A 34 0.77 -24.72 9.41
CA ASP A 34 1.54 -24.96 10.66
C ASP A 34 3.07 -25.08 10.43
N ASN A 35 3.50 -25.11 9.17
CA ASN A 35 4.90 -25.26 8.76
C ASN A 35 5.61 -23.93 8.42
N ILE A 36 4.94 -22.78 8.41
CA ILE A 36 5.57 -21.51 8.07
C ILE A 36 6.32 -20.94 9.28
N LYS A 37 7.64 -20.78 9.14
CA LYS A 37 8.53 -20.25 10.16
C LYS A 37 8.95 -18.81 9.91
N ALA A 38 8.88 -18.35 8.66
CA ALA A 38 9.14 -16.96 8.27
C ALA A 38 8.14 -16.53 7.19
N ASN A 39 7.31 -15.52 7.52
CA ASN A 39 6.39 -14.94 6.55
C ASN A 39 6.85 -13.55 6.12
N LEU A 40 7.66 -13.49 5.07
CA LEU A 40 8.20 -12.29 4.47
C LEU A 40 7.41 -11.88 3.22
N SER A 41 6.18 -12.39 3.04
CA SER A 41 5.30 -12.04 1.93
C SER A 41 4.41 -10.82 2.21
N LEU A 42 4.27 -10.40 3.46
CA LEU A 42 3.43 -9.29 3.86
C LEU A 42 4.26 -8.12 4.42
N ASN A 43 3.96 -6.91 3.98
CA ASN A 43 4.54 -5.70 4.57
C ASN A 43 3.82 -5.35 5.88
N ILE A 44 4.01 -6.15 6.91
CA ILE A 44 3.56 -5.86 8.28
C ILE A 44 4.71 -5.26 9.09
N ASN A 45 4.42 -4.68 10.25
CA ASN A 45 5.45 -4.21 11.15
C ASN A 45 5.82 -5.30 12.15
N PRO A 46 6.98 -5.96 12.04
CA PRO A 46 7.37 -7.04 12.95
C PRO A 46 7.80 -6.51 14.33
N PHE A 47 8.05 -5.21 14.48
CA PHE A 47 8.29 -4.59 15.79
C PHE A 47 7.03 -4.60 16.67
N GLY A 48 5.85 -4.69 16.01
CA GLY A 48 4.57 -4.84 16.68
C GLY A 48 3.91 -3.52 17.05
N VAL A 49 2.96 -3.62 17.97
CA VAL A 49 2.10 -2.51 18.41
C VAL A 49 2.66 -1.88 19.67
N SER A 50 2.59 -0.55 19.78
CA SER A 50 3.00 0.22 20.97
C SER A 50 2.36 -0.32 22.26
N LYS A 51 3.15 -0.34 23.33
CA LYS A 51 2.65 -0.71 24.68
C LYS A 51 1.55 0.25 25.15
N LYS A 52 1.61 1.55 24.77
CA LYS A 52 0.57 2.54 25.11
C LYS A 52 -0.73 2.21 24.38
N VAL A 53 -0.66 1.84 23.09
CA VAL A 53 -1.82 1.38 22.32
C VAL A 53 -2.44 0.11 22.93
N MET A 54 -1.61 -0.87 23.32
CA MET A 54 -2.09 -2.09 23.99
C MET A 54 -2.70 -1.82 25.36
N LYS A 55 -2.16 -0.87 26.13
CA LYS A 55 -2.76 -0.40 27.38
C LYS A 55 -4.11 0.23 27.11
N ARG A 56 -4.18 1.18 26.16
CA ARG A 56 -5.44 1.84 25.77
C ARG A 56 -6.52 0.84 25.37
N LEU A 57 -6.17 -0.17 24.56
CA LEU A 57 -7.11 -1.22 24.15
C LEU A 57 -7.77 -1.93 25.36
N LYS A 58 -7.00 -2.21 26.42
CA LYS A 58 -7.51 -2.83 27.64
C LYS A 58 -8.39 -1.88 28.49
N GLU A 59 -8.17 -0.58 28.37
CA GLU A 59 -8.86 0.46 29.13
C GLU A 59 -10.11 1.01 28.41
N LEU A 60 -10.37 0.57 27.18
CA LEU A 60 -11.57 0.99 26.45
C LEU A 60 -12.84 0.53 27.18
N ASP A 61 -13.78 1.48 27.36
CA ASP A 61 -15.13 1.14 27.76
C ASP A 61 -15.83 0.40 26.61
N SER A 62 -15.80 -0.93 26.69
CA SER A 62 -16.32 -1.81 25.64
C SER A 62 -17.80 -1.60 25.35
N ALA A 63 -18.60 -1.34 26.38
CA ALA A 63 -20.03 -1.07 26.21
C ALA A 63 -20.24 0.24 25.43
N LYS A 64 -19.57 1.29 25.83
CA LYS A 64 -19.68 2.62 25.19
C LYS A 64 -19.18 2.61 23.76
N ILE A 65 -17.98 2.05 23.50
CA ILE A 65 -17.38 2.10 22.18
C ILE A 65 -18.11 1.23 21.15
N CYS A 66 -18.82 0.17 21.60
CA CYS A 66 -19.63 -0.67 20.73
C CYS A 66 -21.02 -0.10 20.47
N CYS A 67 -21.59 0.71 21.38
CA CYS A 67 -22.96 1.18 21.27
C CYS A 67 -23.13 2.50 20.53
N TYR A 68 -22.10 3.34 20.47
CA TYR A 68 -22.19 4.67 19.88
C TYR A 68 -21.41 4.79 18.57
N TYR A 69 -21.93 5.58 17.64
CA TYR A 69 -21.19 5.95 16.44
C TYR A 69 -19.95 6.77 16.81
N PRO A 70 -18.79 6.47 16.18
CA PRO A 70 -17.54 7.13 16.53
C PRO A 70 -17.48 8.59 16.09
N GLU A 71 -16.92 9.44 16.95
CA GLU A 71 -16.61 10.82 16.62
C GLU A 71 -15.13 10.95 16.21
N ASN A 72 -14.86 11.43 14.98
CA ASN A 72 -13.52 11.44 14.39
C ASN A 72 -12.74 12.75 14.53
N LYS A 73 -13.31 13.79 15.13
CA LYS A 73 -12.70 15.14 15.23
C LYS A 73 -11.32 15.13 15.89
N LYS A 74 -11.18 14.42 17.00
CA LYS A 74 -9.90 14.35 17.75
C LYS A 74 -8.81 13.70 16.89
N LEU A 75 -9.13 12.58 16.22
CA LEU A 75 -8.18 11.89 15.35
C LEU A 75 -7.79 12.76 14.15
N ILE A 76 -8.76 13.39 13.48
CA ILE A 76 -8.52 14.29 12.34
C ILE A 76 -7.58 15.43 12.75
N LYS A 77 -7.80 16.06 13.91
CA LYS A 77 -6.94 17.11 14.41
C LYS A 77 -5.49 16.62 14.62
N LEU A 78 -5.31 15.47 15.26
CA LEU A 78 -3.97 14.90 15.48
C LEU A 78 -3.27 14.51 14.18
N ILE A 79 -4.00 13.96 13.20
CA ILE A 79 -3.46 13.69 11.87
C ILE A 79 -3.03 15.00 11.19
N ALA A 80 -3.87 16.04 11.24
CA ALA A 80 -3.56 17.35 10.66
C ALA A 80 -2.27 17.94 11.26
N GLU A 81 -2.14 17.90 12.59
CA GLU A 81 -0.90 18.30 13.31
C GLU A 81 0.31 17.46 12.86
N TYR A 82 0.13 16.14 12.72
CA TYR A 82 1.19 15.20 12.32
C TYR A 82 1.73 15.49 10.92
N VAL A 83 0.83 15.75 9.95
CA VAL A 83 1.22 16.05 8.56
C VAL A 83 1.43 17.54 8.30
N LYS A 84 1.17 18.42 9.26
CA LYS A 84 1.30 19.90 9.22
C LYS A 84 0.35 20.54 8.18
N MET A 85 -0.89 20.12 8.24
CA MET A 85 -2.01 20.63 7.45
C MET A 85 -3.18 21.03 8.36
N GLU A 86 -4.26 21.59 7.80
CA GLU A 86 -5.48 21.89 8.51
C GLU A 86 -6.43 20.67 8.55
N SER A 87 -7.37 20.65 9.50
CA SER A 87 -8.33 19.54 9.66
C SER A 87 -9.21 19.34 8.42
N GLU A 88 -9.51 20.40 7.69
CA GLU A 88 -10.30 20.43 6.47
C GLU A 88 -9.60 19.71 5.30
N ASN A 89 -8.29 19.56 5.37
CA ASN A 89 -7.49 18.83 4.40
C ASN A 89 -7.48 17.30 4.64
N ILE A 90 -8.10 16.81 5.72
CA ILE A 90 -8.00 15.41 6.16
C ILE A 90 -9.34 14.68 5.99
N LEU A 91 -9.28 13.47 5.43
CA LEU A 91 -10.38 12.52 5.42
C LEU A 91 -9.86 11.13 5.83
N ILE A 92 -10.42 10.56 6.90
CA ILE A 92 -10.07 9.19 7.32
C ILE A 92 -10.81 8.14 6.49
N GLY A 93 -10.19 6.99 6.29
CA GLY A 93 -10.74 5.85 5.56
C GLY A 93 -10.32 4.50 6.15
N ASP A 94 -10.93 3.43 5.68
CA ASP A 94 -10.69 2.05 6.09
C ASP A 94 -9.40 1.46 5.49
N GLY A 95 -8.28 2.05 5.87
CA GLY A 95 -6.93 1.81 5.33
C GLY A 95 -6.69 2.58 4.04
N CYS A 96 -5.47 2.48 3.50
CA CYS A 96 -5.15 3.09 2.20
C CYS A 96 -6.04 2.56 1.09
N ASP A 97 -6.36 1.27 1.09
CA ASP A 97 -7.18 0.66 0.04
C ASP A 97 -8.57 1.29 -0.03
N GLY A 98 -9.23 1.51 1.11
CA GLY A 98 -10.51 2.24 1.15
C GLY A 98 -10.39 3.73 0.83
N CYS A 99 -9.22 4.34 1.07
CA CYS A 99 -8.94 5.70 0.59
C CYS A 99 -8.82 5.73 -0.94
N LEU A 100 -8.10 4.78 -1.54
CA LEU A 100 -7.97 4.63 -3.00
C LEU A 100 -9.33 4.36 -3.65
N GLU A 101 -10.18 3.54 -3.03
CA GLU A 101 -11.55 3.29 -3.48
C GLU A 101 -12.36 4.60 -3.54
N MET A 102 -12.34 5.42 -2.49
CA MET A 102 -13.05 6.71 -2.46
C MET A 102 -12.52 7.66 -3.55
N ILE A 103 -11.21 7.73 -3.74
CA ILE A 103 -10.58 8.54 -4.79
C ILE A 103 -11.03 8.06 -6.17
N ALA A 104 -10.96 6.76 -6.43
CA ALA A 104 -11.40 6.19 -7.71
C ALA A 104 -12.89 6.49 -7.99
N LYS A 105 -13.75 6.28 -6.99
CA LYS A 105 -15.20 6.61 -7.09
C LYS A 105 -15.48 8.09 -7.38
N THR A 106 -14.58 8.98 -6.93
CA THR A 106 -14.77 10.42 -7.11
C THR A 106 -14.32 10.90 -8.48
N PHE A 107 -13.20 10.37 -8.99
CA PHE A 107 -12.50 10.98 -10.12
C PHE A 107 -12.43 10.11 -11.38
N ILE A 108 -12.74 8.81 -11.30
CA ILE A 108 -12.66 7.90 -12.46
C ILE A 108 -14.07 7.57 -12.94
N ALA A 109 -14.37 7.97 -14.17
CA ALA A 109 -15.55 7.53 -14.90
C ALA A 109 -15.19 6.43 -15.92
N LYS A 110 -16.22 5.79 -16.49
CA LYS A 110 -16.05 4.80 -17.56
C LYS A 110 -15.27 5.39 -18.73
N ASN A 111 -14.27 4.64 -19.21
CA ASN A 111 -13.33 4.99 -20.29
C ASN A 111 -12.32 6.11 -19.95
N ASP A 112 -12.28 6.64 -18.74
CA ASP A 112 -11.22 7.56 -18.35
C ASP A 112 -9.86 6.85 -18.33
N ASN A 113 -8.84 7.52 -18.81
CA ASN A 113 -7.47 7.00 -18.85
C ASN A 113 -6.74 7.37 -17.57
N VAL A 114 -6.14 6.37 -16.91
CA VAL A 114 -5.38 6.51 -15.66
C VAL A 114 -3.97 5.96 -15.90
N VAL A 115 -2.96 6.78 -15.68
CA VAL A 115 -1.56 6.37 -15.81
C VAL A 115 -1.07 5.71 -14.53
N ILE A 116 -0.41 4.58 -14.69
CA ILE A 116 0.14 3.77 -13.59
C ILE A 116 1.56 3.37 -13.98
N PRO A 117 2.60 4.03 -13.41
CA PRO A 117 3.98 3.60 -13.57
C PRO A 117 4.17 2.21 -12.94
N ILE A 118 4.79 1.28 -13.66
CA ILE A 118 5.01 -0.11 -13.21
C ILE A 118 6.50 -0.45 -13.19
N PRO A 119 6.97 -1.33 -12.26
CA PRO A 119 6.17 -2.10 -11.30
C PRO A 119 5.67 -1.25 -10.13
N THR A 120 4.47 -1.56 -9.63
CA THR A 120 3.86 -0.85 -8.51
C THR A 120 2.76 -1.66 -7.82
N PHE A 121 2.11 -1.07 -6.84
CA PHE A 121 1.03 -1.69 -6.10
C PHE A 121 -0.21 -1.92 -6.98
N HIS A 122 -0.65 -3.16 -7.08
CA HIS A 122 -1.68 -3.62 -8.02
C HIS A 122 -3.08 -3.02 -7.77
N ARG A 123 -3.36 -2.48 -6.57
CA ARG A 123 -4.68 -1.93 -6.24
C ARG A 123 -5.06 -0.70 -7.05
N TYR A 124 -4.10 0.02 -7.62
CA TYR A 124 -4.39 1.13 -8.53
C TYR A 124 -5.07 0.64 -9.81
N GLU A 125 -4.59 -0.46 -10.39
CA GLU A 125 -5.23 -1.13 -11.51
C GLU A 125 -6.63 -1.63 -11.14
N PHE A 126 -6.75 -2.29 -9.99
CA PHE A 126 -8.01 -2.84 -9.50
C PHE A 126 -9.08 -1.75 -9.40
N HIS A 127 -8.81 -0.66 -8.66
CA HIS A 127 -9.78 0.41 -8.47
C HIS A 127 -10.12 1.14 -9.78
N THR A 128 -9.14 1.31 -10.68
CA THR A 128 -9.37 1.88 -12.01
C THR A 128 -10.34 1.01 -12.81
N LYS A 129 -10.11 -0.30 -12.86
CA LYS A 129 -10.97 -1.24 -13.60
C LYS A 129 -12.37 -1.36 -13.01
N VAL A 130 -12.50 -1.39 -11.68
CA VAL A 130 -13.81 -1.42 -10.99
C VAL A 130 -14.68 -0.23 -11.40
N MET A 131 -14.07 0.93 -11.67
CA MET A 131 -14.76 2.12 -12.15
C MET A 131 -14.99 2.13 -13.67
N GLY A 132 -14.47 1.15 -14.42
CA GLY A 132 -14.53 1.09 -15.87
C GLY A 132 -13.51 1.99 -16.57
N GLY A 133 -12.50 2.45 -15.87
CA GLY A 133 -11.39 3.22 -16.42
C GLY A 133 -10.36 2.36 -17.13
N ASN A 134 -9.56 2.97 -17.99
CA ASN A 134 -8.47 2.33 -18.74
C ASN A 134 -7.13 2.56 -18.02
N CYS A 135 -6.40 1.48 -17.76
CA CYS A 135 -5.07 1.56 -17.18
C CYS A 135 -4.03 1.77 -18.29
N ILE A 136 -3.28 2.86 -18.22
CA ILE A 136 -2.15 3.16 -19.08
C ILE A 136 -0.88 2.85 -18.29
N PHE A 137 -0.31 1.67 -18.52
CA PHE A 137 0.92 1.25 -17.84
C PHE A 137 2.15 1.89 -18.49
N VAL A 138 2.99 2.51 -17.67
CA VAL A 138 4.28 3.08 -18.09
C VAL A 138 5.39 2.29 -17.41
N GLN A 139 6.16 1.52 -18.21
CA GLN A 139 7.25 0.69 -17.70
C GLN A 139 8.43 1.54 -17.26
N MET A 140 8.81 1.47 -15.99
CA MET A 140 10.00 2.11 -15.46
C MET A 140 11.24 1.26 -15.75
N LYS A 141 12.18 1.83 -16.52
CA LYS A 141 13.44 1.16 -16.84
C LYS A 141 14.30 1.05 -15.57
N ASP A 142 14.82 -0.12 -15.31
CA ASP A 142 15.67 -0.42 -14.13
C ASP A 142 15.03 0.05 -12.81
N PHE A 143 13.70 0.08 -12.77
CA PHE A 143 12.86 0.57 -11.67
C PHE A 143 13.04 2.07 -11.35
N LEU A 144 13.71 2.83 -12.22
CA LEU A 144 13.94 4.27 -12.05
C LEU A 144 12.73 5.07 -12.55
N PHE A 145 12.30 6.01 -11.72
CA PHE A 145 11.19 6.90 -12.05
C PHE A 145 11.62 7.94 -13.11
N ASP A 146 10.77 8.16 -14.11
CA ASP A 146 10.99 9.08 -15.21
C ASP A 146 9.72 9.92 -15.43
N ALA A 147 9.72 11.15 -14.92
CA ALA A 147 8.59 12.07 -15.00
C ALA A 147 8.29 12.47 -16.45
N ASP A 148 9.30 12.67 -17.30
CA ASP A 148 9.09 13.07 -18.71
C ASP A 148 8.37 11.98 -19.50
N LEU A 149 8.79 10.72 -19.31
CA LEU A 149 8.14 9.58 -19.94
C LEU A 149 6.67 9.47 -19.49
N ILE A 150 6.41 9.62 -18.19
CA ILE A 150 5.07 9.52 -17.62
C ILE A 150 4.19 10.66 -18.15
N LEU A 151 4.67 11.90 -18.14
CA LEU A 151 3.95 13.07 -18.65
C LEU A 151 3.65 12.95 -20.14
N LYS A 152 4.61 12.47 -20.93
CA LYS A 152 4.45 12.21 -22.37
C LYS A 152 3.34 11.19 -22.64
N GLU A 153 3.34 10.05 -21.95
CA GLU A 153 2.31 9.01 -22.12
C GLU A 153 0.95 9.49 -21.58
N ALA A 154 0.93 10.27 -20.49
CA ALA A 154 -0.28 10.87 -19.96
C ALA A 154 -0.93 11.85 -20.96
N ALA A 155 -0.14 12.73 -21.58
CA ALA A 155 -0.61 13.66 -22.59
C ALA A 155 -1.11 12.93 -23.84
N LYS A 156 -0.33 11.97 -24.36
CA LYS A 156 -0.67 11.16 -25.54
C LYS A 156 -2.01 10.42 -25.39
N LYS A 157 -2.31 9.98 -24.18
CA LYS A 157 -3.53 9.23 -23.86
C LYS A 157 -4.64 10.10 -23.26
N ASN A 158 -4.45 11.40 -23.15
CA ASN A 158 -5.39 12.30 -22.49
C ASN A 158 -5.81 11.77 -21.11
N ALA A 159 -4.81 11.42 -20.30
CA ALA A 159 -5.06 10.85 -18.97
C ALA A 159 -5.65 11.88 -18.01
N LYS A 160 -6.55 11.46 -17.14
CA LYS A 160 -7.18 12.30 -16.11
C LYS A 160 -6.52 12.16 -14.75
N MET A 161 -5.83 11.05 -14.51
CA MET A 161 -5.24 10.73 -13.23
C MET A 161 -3.93 9.97 -13.39
N ILE A 162 -3.02 10.17 -12.44
CA ILE A 162 -1.80 9.40 -12.28
C ILE A 162 -1.76 8.87 -10.85
N PHE A 163 -1.50 7.55 -10.68
CA PHE A 163 -1.15 6.98 -9.38
C PHE A 163 0.36 6.83 -9.24
N LEU A 164 0.90 7.28 -8.12
CA LEU A 164 2.29 7.11 -7.72
C LEU A 164 2.36 6.38 -6.38
N CYS A 165 3.28 5.45 -6.24
CA CYS A 165 3.60 4.78 -4.98
C CYS A 165 4.96 5.28 -4.49
N ASP A 166 5.00 6.04 -3.41
CA ASP A 166 6.24 6.65 -2.95
C ASP A 166 6.34 6.67 -1.41
N PRO A 167 7.18 5.83 -0.84
CA PRO A 167 8.09 4.86 -1.48
C PRO A 167 7.37 3.70 -2.17
N ASN A 168 7.99 3.18 -3.24
CA ASN A 168 7.33 2.22 -4.10
C ASN A 168 7.28 0.80 -3.50
N ASN A 169 6.15 0.15 -3.64
CA ASN A 169 5.99 -1.28 -3.46
C ASN A 169 5.79 -1.92 -4.85
N PRO A 170 6.70 -2.80 -5.36
CA PRO A 170 7.55 -3.72 -4.58
C PRO A 170 9.02 -3.31 -4.43
N THR A 171 9.50 -2.27 -5.09
CA THR A 171 10.93 -1.98 -5.21
C THR A 171 11.56 -1.42 -3.93
N GLY A 172 10.76 -0.78 -3.06
CA GLY A 172 11.22 -0.04 -1.89
C GLY A 172 11.94 1.27 -2.21
N LEU A 173 11.99 1.66 -3.48
CA LEU A 173 12.68 2.89 -3.93
C LEU A 173 11.78 4.11 -3.72
N GLU A 174 12.41 5.24 -3.45
CA GLU A 174 11.77 6.55 -3.40
C GLU A 174 11.81 7.22 -4.77
N ILE A 175 10.79 8.03 -5.05
CA ILE A 175 10.79 8.93 -6.21
C ILE A 175 11.66 10.14 -5.88
N GLY A 176 12.61 10.48 -6.75
CA GLY A 176 13.41 11.67 -6.59
C GLY A 176 12.55 12.93 -6.44
N LYS A 177 12.93 13.81 -5.52
CA LYS A 177 12.13 15.00 -5.20
C LYS A 177 11.85 15.87 -6.44
N GLU A 178 12.84 16.08 -7.27
CA GLU A 178 12.72 16.90 -8.49
C GLU A 178 11.80 16.26 -9.51
N GLU A 179 11.93 14.95 -9.74
CA GLU A 179 11.07 14.18 -10.63
C GLU A 179 9.62 14.19 -10.16
N LYS A 180 9.39 14.01 -8.85
CA LYS A 180 8.06 14.07 -8.27
C LYS A 180 7.42 15.45 -8.42
N LEU A 181 8.15 16.53 -8.10
CA LEU A 181 7.67 17.90 -8.27
C LEU A 181 7.35 18.20 -9.74
N LYS A 182 8.28 17.87 -10.64
CA LYS A 182 8.09 18.04 -12.08
C LYS A 182 6.79 17.41 -12.57
N LEU A 183 6.50 16.17 -12.12
CA LEU A 183 5.28 15.50 -12.51
C LEU A 183 4.04 16.20 -11.95
N ILE A 184 4.04 16.55 -10.65
CA ILE A 184 2.89 17.18 -9.98
C ILE A 184 2.56 18.53 -10.61
N GLU A 185 3.57 19.35 -10.89
CA GLU A 185 3.40 20.71 -11.42
C GLU A 185 2.99 20.73 -12.89
N ASN A 186 3.41 19.74 -13.68
CA ASN A 186 3.17 19.73 -15.13
C ASN A 186 2.01 18.82 -15.57
N PHE A 187 1.44 18.00 -14.68
CA PHE A 187 0.27 17.23 -15.01
C PHE A 187 -1.01 17.98 -14.66
N PRO A 188 -1.90 18.26 -15.65
CA PRO A 188 -3.11 19.05 -15.42
C PRO A 188 -4.23 18.29 -14.71
N GLY A 189 -4.13 16.95 -14.61
CA GLY A 189 -5.11 16.08 -13.94
C GLY A 189 -4.78 15.83 -12.48
N ILE A 190 -5.47 14.87 -11.87
CA ILE A 190 -5.26 14.48 -10.47
C ILE A 190 -4.01 13.61 -10.32
N VAL A 191 -3.11 13.98 -9.42
CA VAL A 191 -1.97 13.16 -9.00
C VAL A 191 -2.24 12.57 -7.62
N VAL A 192 -2.28 11.24 -7.53
CA VAL A 192 -2.40 10.53 -6.26
C VAL A 192 -1.05 9.96 -5.87
N VAL A 193 -0.53 10.36 -4.72
CA VAL A 193 0.71 9.82 -4.14
C VAL A 193 0.35 8.94 -2.96
N ASP A 194 0.57 7.64 -3.10
CA ASP A 194 0.39 6.67 -2.02
C ASP A 194 1.66 6.61 -1.18
N GLU A 195 1.59 7.21 -0.01
CA GLU A 195 2.63 7.29 1.02
C GLU A 195 2.39 6.28 2.16
N ALA A 196 1.82 5.11 1.88
CA ALA A 196 1.55 4.10 2.92
C ALA A 196 2.81 3.62 3.66
N LEU A 197 3.98 3.77 3.05
CA LEU A 197 5.30 3.40 3.61
C LEU A 197 6.15 4.61 4.01
N ALA A 198 5.67 5.83 3.82
CA ALA A 198 6.47 7.05 3.95
C ALA A 198 6.91 7.37 5.39
N ASP A 199 6.19 6.90 6.42
CA ASP A 199 6.60 7.11 7.82
C ASP A 199 7.90 6.39 8.19
N ILE A 200 8.32 5.39 7.39
CA ILE A 200 9.60 4.68 7.56
C ILE A 200 10.76 5.51 7.01
N THR A 201 10.43 6.46 6.16
CA THR A 201 11.36 7.41 5.52
C THR A 201 11.07 8.82 6.02
N SER A 202 11.70 9.82 5.44
CA SER A 202 11.41 11.25 5.74
C SER A 202 10.45 11.89 4.73
N ILE A 203 9.82 11.10 3.85
CA ILE A 203 8.92 11.61 2.81
C ILE A 203 7.64 12.16 3.44
N ASN A 204 7.26 13.34 3.00
CA ASN A 204 5.97 13.96 3.31
C ASN A 204 5.57 14.93 2.19
N SER A 205 4.82 14.43 1.21
CA SER A 205 4.31 15.23 0.10
C SER A 205 3.08 16.08 0.48
N SER A 206 2.50 15.88 1.67
CA SER A 206 1.31 16.64 2.09
C SER A 206 1.51 18.16 2.05
N ARG A 207 2.73 18.63 2.31
CA ARG A 207 3.05 20.07 2.27
C ARG A 207 2.95 20.67 0.87
N LEU A 208 3.14 19.87 -0.17
CA LEU A 208 3.06 20.32 -1.57
C LEU A 208 1.63 20.66 -1.99
N ILE A 209 0.63 20.19 -1.24
CA ILE A 209 -0.82 20.43 -1.50
C ILE A 209 -1.15 21.93 -1.43
N LYS A 210 -0.40 22.72 -0.64
CA LYS A 210 -0.63 24.16 -0.52
C LYS A 210 -0.49 24.86 -1.87
N GLU A 211 0.47 24.43 -2.68
CA GLU A 211 0.79 25.02 -3.98
C GLU A 211 0.18 24.19 -5.14
N ASN A 212 -0.04 22.89 -4.93
CA ASN A 212 -0.53 21.96 -5.96
C ASN A 212 -1.89 21.39 -5.57
N LYS A 213 -2.97 22.06 -6.00
CA LYS A 213 -4.35 21.74 -5.63
C LYS A 213 -4.89 20.44 -6.25
N ASN A 214 -4.19 19.90 -7.26
CA ASN A 214 -4.47 18.63 -7.91
C ASN A 214 -3.80 17.42 -7.23
N LEU A 215 -3.02 17.63 -6.17
CA LEU A 215 -2.33 16.58 -5.44
C LEU A 215 -3.22 15.98 -4.34
N ILE A 216 -3.27 14.66 -4.31
CA ILE A 216 -3.90 13.86 -3.25
C ILE A 216 -2.83 12.93 -2.68
N VAL A 217 -2.65 12.95 -1.36
CA VAL A 217 -1.72 12.05 -0.65
C VAL A 217 -2.53 11.06 0.17
N VAL A 218 -2.17 9.77 0.10
CA VAL A 218 -2.80 8.69 0.89
C VAL A 218 -1.79 8.14 1.88
N ARG A 219 -2.16 7.98 3.15
CA ARG A 219 -1.29 7.47 4.21
C ARG A 219 -1.97 6.40 5.05
N SER A 220 -1.17 5.60 5.79
CA SER A 220 -1.63 4.40 6.50
C SER A 220 -1.14 4.35 7.93
N PHE A 221 -1.97 3.77 8.81
CA PHE A 221 -1.55 3.32 10.14
C PHE A 221 -1.07 1.85 10.14
N SER A 222 -1.14 1.16 8.99
CA SER A 222 -0.86 -0.28 8.91
C SER A 222 0.61 -0.65 9.08
N LYS A 223 1.54 0.27 8.75
CA LYS A 223 2.97 -0.04 8.61
C LYS A 223 3.76 0.45 9.83
N SER A 224 4.20 1.68 9.85
CA SER A 224 5.03 2.24 10.94
C SER A 224 4.36 2.18 12.31
N PHE A 225 3.04 2.28 12.35
CA PHE A 225 2.25 2.23 13.60
C PHE A 225 1.86 0.82 14.04
N GLY A 226 2.06 -0.21 13.20
CA GLY A 226 1.72 -1.61 13.52
C GLY A 226 0.23 -1.92 13.59
N LEU A 227 -0.66 -1.09 13.03
CA LEU A 227 -2.12 -1.21 13.16
C LEU A 227 -2.79 -1.81 11.91
N ALA A 228 -2.15 -2.77 11.24
CA ALA A 228 -2.63 -3.32 9.97
C ALA A 228 -4.05 -3.91 10.05
N SER A 229 -4.38 -4.64 11.12
CA SER A 229 -5.69 -5.27 11.32
C SER A 229 -6.82 -4.29 11.61
N LEU A 230 -6.51 -3.09 12.08
CA LEU A 230 -7.52 -2.08 12.43
C LEU A 230 -8.08 -1.35 11.22
N ARG A 231 -7.49 -1.55 10.03
CA ARG A 231 -7.98 -0.98 8.78
C ARG A 231 -8.21 0.54 8.89
N ILE A 232 -7.15 1.29 9.15
CA ILE A 232 -7.21 2.74 9.24
C ILE A 232 -6.13 3.41 8.41
N GLY A 233 -6.52 4.40 7.62
CA GLY A 233 -5.69 5.25 6.80
C GLY A 233 -6.35 6.60 6.62
N TYR A 234 -5.73 7.48 5.85
CA TYR A 234 -6.29 8.80 5.60
C TYR A 234 -5.80 9.40 4.28
N ILE A 235 -6.61 10.32 3.78
CA ILE A 235 -6.34 11.17 2.61
C ILE A 235 -5.96 12.54 3.11
N VAL A 236 -4.95 13.15 2.48
CA VAL A 236 -4.61 14.56 2.62
C VAL A 236 -4.73 15.20 1.24
N ALA A 237 -5.54 16.25 1.12
CA ALA A 237 -5.74 16.97 -0.14
C ALA A 237 -6.23 18.39 0.09
N ASP A 238 -6.36 19.18 -0.99
CA ASP A 238 -7.07 20.46 -0.90
C ASP A 238 -8.49 20.27 -0.36
N GLN A 239 -8.96 21.20 0.48
CA GLN A 239 -10.27 21.12 1.14
C GLN A 239 -11.45 20.94 0.15
N ASN A 240 -11.34 21.50 -1.06
CA ASN A 240 -12.35 21.32 -2.08
C ASN A 240 -12.39 19.88 -2.60
N LEU A 241 -11.21 19.27 -2.85
CA LEU A 241 -11.12 17.85 -3.22
C LEU A 241 -11.65 16.96 -2.09
N ILE A 242 -11.29 17.22 -0.85
CA ILE A 242 -11.80 16.50 0.34
C ILE A 242 -13.32 16.58 0.38
N SER A 243 -13.91 17.75 0.08
CA SER A 243 -15.37 17.91 0.08
C SER A 243 -16.07 17.00 -0.93
N PHE A 244 -15.48 16.82 -2.12
CA PHE A 244 -16.02 15.91 -3.15
C PHE A 244 -15.81 14.44 -2.77
N ILE A 245 -14.61 14.07 -2.29
CA ILE A 245 -14.32 12.68 -1.87
C ILE A 245 -15.24 12.27 -0.72
N ARG A 246 -15.57 13.17 0.19
CA ARG A 246 -16.49 12.93 1.31
C ARG A 246 -17.90 12.54 0.83
N LYS A 247 -18.36 13.01 -0.34
CA LYS A 247 -19.70 12.67 -0.87
C LYS A 247 -19.87 11.19 -1.22
N VAL A 248 -18.78 10.49 -1.53
CA VAL A 248 -18.81 9.05 -1.85
C VAL A 248 -18.39 8.17 -0.66
N SER A 249 -18.01 8.80 0.46
CA SER A 249 -17.64 8.09 1.68
C SER A 249 -18.86 7.60 2.43
N SER A 250 -18.84 6.37 2.91
CA SER A 250 -19.84 5.90 3.87
C SER A 250 -19.71 6.64 5.19
N PRO A 251 -20.83 6.99 5.86
CA PRO A 251 -20.78 7.53 7.22
C PRO A 251 -20.07 6.54 8.17
N PHE A 252 -19.33 7.07 9.14
CA PHE A 252 -18.69 6.26 10.20
C PHE A 252 -17.82 5.10 9.68
N LYS A 253 -17.18 5.28 8.53
CA LYS A 253 -16.43 4.25 7.81
C LYS A 253 -15.33 3.58 8.65
N VAL A 254 -14.67 4.33 9.53
CA VAL A 254 -13.65 3.83 10.46
C VAL A 254 -14.27 3.59 11.81
N ASN A 255 -14.15 2.36 12.36
CA ASN A 255 -14.72 2.00 13.64
C ASN A 255 -14.05 2.73 14.82
N GLY A 256 -14.78 2.83 15.95
CA GLY A 256 -14.33 3.60 17.13
C GLY A 256 -13.06 3.05 17.76
N ILE A 257 -12.90 1.74 17.82
CA ILE A 257 -11.68 1.10 18.38
C ILE A 257 -10.47 1.52 17.58
N ALA A 258 -10.54 1.43 16.25
CA ALA A 258 -9.45 1.84 15.36
C ALA A 258 -9.07 3.31 15.57
N GLN A 259 -10.07 4.20 15.72
CA GLN A 259 -9.83 5.61 15.93
C GLN A 259 -9.13 5.90 17.28
N GLU A 260 -9.61 5.28 18.36
CA GLU A 260 -9.00 5.45 19.70
C GLU A 260 -7.54 4.95 19.72
N LEU A 261 -7.27 3.79 19.09
CA LEU A 261 -5.94 3.24 19.06
C LEU A 261 -5.00 4.00 18.12
N ALA A 262 -5.50 4.57 17.02
CA ALA A 262 -4.73 5.45 16.16
C ALA A 262 -4.34 6.76 16.85
N ILE A 263 -5.21 7.32 17.72
CA ILE A 263 -4.91 8.48 18.54
C ILE A 263 -3.71 8.19 19.44
N GLU A 264 -3.71 7.07 20.16
CA GLU A 264 -2.60 6.68 21.02
C GLU A 264 -1.31 6.42 20.22
N ALA A 265 -1.43 5.78 19.05
CA ALA A 265 -0.29 5.50 18.19
C ALA A 265 0.40 6.78 17.69
N LEU A 266 -0.37 7.80 17.27
CA LEU A 266 0.17 9.11 16.85
C LEU A 266 0.92 9.84 17.97
N GLN A 267 0.51 9.64 19.21
CA GLN A 267 1.12 10.28 20.37
C GLN A 267 2.37 9.54 20.88
N ASP A 268 2.57 8.27 20.48
CA ASP A 268 3.73 7.49 20.93
C ASP A 268 4.90 7.59 19.93
N LYS A 269 5.47 8.78 19.87
CA LYS A 269 6.59 9.09 18.95
C LYS A 269 7.83 8.21 19.21
N GLU A 270 8.06 7.83 20.48
CA GLU A 270 9.19 6.98 20.85
C GLU A 270 9.08 5.61 20.19
N HIS A 271 7.92 4.96 20.32
CA HIS A 271 7.67 3.67 19.67
C HIS A 271 7.82 3.75 18.15
N ILE A 272 7.34 4.83 17.51
CA ILE A 272 7.48 5.03 16.07
C ILE A 272 8.97 5.09 15.69
N MET A 273 9.78 5.88 16.42
CA MET A 273 11.21 5.99 16.16
C MET A 273 11.96 4.68 16.37
N GLU A 274 11.66 3.94 17.43
CA GLU A 274 12.26 2.62 17.70
C GLU A 274 11.88 1.61 16.61
N SER A 275 10.61 1.62 16.18
CA SER A 275 10.11 0.78 15.10
C SER A 275 10.84 1.07 13.78
N ILE A 276 11.00 2.34 13.41
CA ILE A 276 11.73 2.76 12.20
C ILE A 276 13.19 2.33 12.27
N LYS A 277 13.84 2.52 13.43
CA LYS A 277 15.22 2.08 13.66
C LYS A 277 15.36 0.57 13.46
N PHE A 278 14.49 -0.21 14.10
CA PHE A 278 14.46 -1.67 13.96
C PHE A 278 14.30 -2.11 12.50
N LEU A 279 13.35 -1.51 11.79
CA LEU A 279 13.08 -1.84 10.38
C LEU A 279 14.28 -1.54 9.49
N ASN A 280 14.96 -0.43 9.73
CA ASN A 280 16.16 -0.05 8.97
C ASN A 280 17.34 -0.99 9.24
N GLU A 281 17.57 -1.37 10.50
CA GLU A 281 18.63 -2.30 10.90
C GLU A 281 18.41 -3.69 10.29
N GLU A 282 17.19 -4.22 10.39
CA GLU A 282 16.86 -5.56 9.88
C GLU A 282 16.84 -5.60 8.35
N ARG A 283 16.38 -4.53 7.66
CA ARG A 283 16.52 -4.41 6.21
C ARG A 283 17.99 -4.41 5.79
N GLY A 284 18.82 -3.62 6.46
CA GLY A 284 20.26 -3.57 6.20
C GLY A 284 20.93 -4.93 6.37
N TYR A 285 20.57 -5.66 7.42
CA TYR A 285 21.04 -7.02 7.65
C TYR A 285 20.64 -7.95 6.49
N LEU A 286 19.36 -7.98 6.12
CA LEU A 286 18.88 -8.85 5.05
C LEU A 286 19.59 -8.58 3.72
N ILE A 287 19.65 -7.31 3.29
CA ILE A 287 20.29 -6.92 2.03
C ILE A 287 21.79 -7.29 2.07
N SER A 288 22.49 -6.96 3.15
CA SER A 288 23.93 -7.26 3.28
C SER A 288 24.21 -8.77 3.20
N GLU A 289 23.42 -9.62 3.88
CA GLU A 289 23.62 -11.06 3.83
C GLU A 289 23.31 -11.65 2.44
N LEU A 290 22.27 -11.16 1.75
CA LEU A 290 21.93 -11.59 0.41
C LEU A 290 23.02 -11.17 -0.60
N GLU A 291 23.52 -9.94 -0.51
CA GLU A 291 24.60 -9.44 -1.37
C GLU A 291 25.93 -10.20 -1.17
N LYS A 292 26.26 -10.62 0.06
CA LYS A 292 27.40 -11.49 0.32
C LYS A 292 27.29 -12.85 -0.40
N MET A 293 26.07 -13.30 -0.67
CA MET A 293 25.80 -14.52 -1.46
C MET A 293 25.72 -14.25 -2.97
N GLY A 294 26.01 -13.03 -3.43
CA GLY A 294 25.98 -12.64 -4.84
C GLY A 294 24.57 -12.28 -5.35
N LEU A 295 23.55 -12.22 -4.49
CA LEU A 295 22.20 -11.87 -4.88
C LEU A 295 22.03 -10.34 -4.91
N GLN A 296 21.63 -9.80 -6.05
CA GLN A 296 21.40 -8.36 -6.19
C GLN A 296 20.06 -7.96 -5.56
N CYS A 297 20.08 -6.89 -4.75
CA CYS A 297 18.90 -6.34 -4.11
C CYS A 297 18.63 -4.91 -4.56
N THR A 298 17.36 -4.48 -4.60
CA THR A 298 17.05 -3.05 -4.76
C THR A 298 17.48 -2.28 -3.50
N LYS A 299 17.98 -1.05 -3.68
CA LYS A 299 18.42 -0.15 -2.59
C LYS A 299 17.21 0.47 -1.87
N SER A 300 16.42 -0.39 -1.24
CA SER A 300 15.19 0.00 -0.56
C SER A 300 15.44 0.89 0.65
N THR A 301 14.52 1.83 0.88
CA THR A 301 14.45 2.66 2.10
C THR A 301 13.28 2.24 3.01
N THR A 302 12.51 1.19 2.64
CA THR A 302 11.27 0.79 3.32
C THR A 302 11.32 -0.64 3.88
N THR A 303 10.13 -1.21 4.18
CA THR A 303 9.97 -2.56 4.73
C THR A 303 10.04 -3.67 3.70
N ASN A 304 10.20 -3.37 2.42
CA ASN A 304 10.28 -4.38 1.36
C ASN A 304 11.35 -4.02 0.34
N PHE A 305 11.87 -5.03 -0.34
CA PHE A 305 12.81 -4.88 -1.43
C PHE A 305 12.68 -6.05 -2.41
N LEU A 306 13.21 -5.86 -3.61
CA LEU A 306 13.33 -6.92 -4.61
C LEU A 306 14.70 -7.60 -4.50
N VAL A 307 14.69 -8.91 -4.66
CA VAL A 307 15.90 -9.75 -4.75
C VAL A 307 15.92 -10.41 -6.12
N ASN A 308 17.00 -10.21 -6.87
CA ASN A 308 17.24 -10.95 -8.11
C ASN A 308 17.70 -12.37 -7.74
N ILE A 309 16.92 -13.35 -8.15
CA ILE A 309 17.16 -14.78 -7.87
C ILE A 309 17.51 -15.58 -9.13
N GLU A 310 17.86 -14.91 -10.23
CA GLU A 310 18.16 -15.57 -11.53
C GLU A 310 19.21 -16.68 -11.37
N GLN A 311 20.21 -16.47 -10.53
CA GLN A 311 21.25 -17.49 -10.27
C GLN A 311 20.76 -18.68 -9.42
N ILE A 312 19.63 -18.57 -8.71
CA ILE A 312 19.03 -19.68 -7.96
C ILE A 312 18.13 -20.52 -8.85
N GLY A 313 17.42 -19.87 -9.78
CA GLY A 313 16.52 -20.54 -10.71
C GLY A 313 15.25 -19.73 -11.02
N HIS A 314 14.33 -20.38 -11.70
CA HIS A 314 13.05 -19.76 -12.07
C HIS A 314 12.21 -19.43 -10.82
N VAL A 315 11.65 -18.21 -10.77
CA VAL A 315 10.91 -17.64 -9.62
C VAL A 315 9.91 -18.62 -9.02
N LYS A 316 9.06 -19.26 -9.82
CA LYS A 316 8.03 -20.18 -9.30
C LYS A 316 8.64 -21.36 -8.55
N ASN A 317 9.72 -21.94 -9.06
CA ASN A 317 10.39 -23.07 -8.43
C ASN A 317 11.08 -22.65 -7.12
N VAL A 318 11.70 -21.48 -7.12
CA VAL A 318 12.34 -20.92 -5.93
C VAL A 318 11.31 -20.65 -4.83
N ILE A 319 10.17 -20.06 -5.17
CA ILE A 319 9.09 -19.79 -4.20
C ILE A 319 8.53 -21.10 -3.63
N ILE A 320 8.28 -22.12 -4.47
CA ILE A 320 7.81 -23.43 -4.01
C ILE A 320 8.85 -24.06 -3.04
N ASN A 321 10.13 -24.02 -3.39
CA ASN A 321 11.20 -24.56 -2.54
C ASN A 321 11.29 -23.81 -1.20
N LEU A 322 11.23 -22.49 -1.23
CA LEU A 322 11.18 -21.67 -0.01
C LEU A 322 9.98 -22.02 0.87
N GLN A 323 8.80 -22.15 0.27
CA GLN A 323 7.57 -22.49 0.98
C GLN A 323 7.65 -23.88 1.61
N GLN A 324 8.18 -24.88 0.90
CA GLN A 324 8.42 -26.23 1.45
C GLN A 324 9.37 -26.22 2.63
N LYS A 325 10.32 -25.27 2.67
CA LYS A 325 11.25 -25.05 3.77
C LYS A 325 10.69 -24.12 4.88
N GLY A 326 9.44 -23.68 4.77
CA GLY A 326 8.78 -22.86 5.78
C GLY A 326 8.99 -21.34 5.62
N VAL A 327 9.36 -20.86 4.44
CA VAL A 327 9.55 -19.43 4.14
C VAL A 327 8.51 -18.97 3.08
N MET A 328 7.80 -17.90 3.36
CA MET A 328 6.91 -17.24 2.40
C MET A 328 7.50 -15.92 1.92
N VAL A 329 7.52 -15.73 0.61
CA VAL A 329 7.89 -14.49 -0.10
C VAL A 329 6.87 -14.24 -1.21
N THR A 330 6.93 -13.08 -1.87
CA THR A 330 5.97 -12.75 -2.96
C THR A 330 6.65 -12.83 -4.33
N ASP A 331 5.98 -13.45 -5.30
CA ASP A 331 6.36 -13.39 -6.71
C ASP A 331 6.27 -11.93 -7.21
N ALA A 332 7.36 -11.39 -7.74
CA ALA A 332 7.37 -10.03 -8.26
C ALA A 332 6.54 -9.87 -9.54
N GLY A 333 6.20 -10.95 -10.22
CA GLY A 333 5.25 -10.98 -11.34
C GLY A 333 3.88 -10.42 -10.97
N PHE A 334 3.48 -10.54 -9.72
CA PHE A 334 2.26 -9.92 -9.17
C PHE A 334 2.23 -8.38 -9.31
N PHE A 335 3.40 -7.76 -9.37
CA PHE A 335 3.58 -6.31 -9.55
C PHE A 335 3.94 -5.93 -10.99
N LYS A 336 3.66 -6.81 -11.97
CA LYS A 336 3.97 -6.62 -13.39
C LYS A 336 5.48 -6.59 -13.72
N ILE A 337 6.28 -7.36 -12.97
CA ILE A 337 7.66 -7.69 -13.33
C ILE A 337 7.64 -9.07 -13.97
N HIS A 338 7.76 -9.12 -15.31
CA HIS A 338 7.51 -10.33 -16.08
C HIS A 338 8.76 -11.08 -16.54
N ASP A 339 9.94 -10.68 -16.06
CA ASP A 339 11.21 -11.31 -16.40
C ASP A 339 11.51 -12.60 -15.62
N ASN A 340 10.65 -12.97 -14.67
CA ASN A 340 10.80 -14.16 -13.80
C ASN A 340 12.10 -14.23 -12.99
N LYS A 341 12.69 -13.07 -12.66
CA LYS A 341 14.00 -12.97 -11.98
C LYS A 341 13.90 -12.49 -10.53
N TYR A 342 12.76 -11.91 -10.14
CA TYR A 342 12.65 -11.22 -8.86
C TYR A 342 11.60 -11.83 -7.93
N ILE A 343 11.96 -11.90 -6.66
CA ILE A 343 11.02 -12.04 -5.55
C ILE A 343 10.97 -10.74 -4.76
N ARG A 344 9.81 -10.41 -4.18
CA ARG A 344 9.71 -9.36 -3.18
C ARG A 344 9.83 -9.98 -1.79
N VAL A 345 10.74 -9.45 -1.00
CA VAL A 345 10.97 -9.82 0.41
C VAL A 345 10.55 -8.65 1.29
N ALA A 346 9.75 -8.89 2.31
CA ALA A 346 9.46 -7.94 3.36
C ALA A 346 10.39 -8.17 4.57
N VAL A 347 10.62 -7.12 5.35
CA VAL A 347 11.35 -7.22 6.62
C VAL A 347 10.47 -7.91 7.65
N GLY A 348 10.94 -9.03 8.18
CA GLY A 348 10.30 -9.79 9.27
C GLY A 348 10.92 -9.49 10.65
N SER A 349 10.56 -10.28 11.64
CA SER A 349 11.25 -10.30 12.94
C SER A 349 12.70 -10.74 12.79
N LYS A 350 13.52 -10.53 13.84
CA LYS A 350 14.91 -10.99 13.83
C LYS A 350 15.01 -12.49 13.54
N GLU A 351 14.15 -13.26 14.14
CA GLU A 351 14.11 -14.72 14.01
C GLU A 351 13.72 -15.11 12.57
N GLU A 352 12.68 -14.50 12.00
CA GLU A 352 12.25 -14.77 10.63
C GLU A 352 13.32 -14.40 9.61
N ASN A 353 13.96 -13.25 9.78
CA ASN A 353 15.00 -12.77 8.88
C ASN A 353 16.21 -13.71 8.87
N ARG A 354 16.65 -14.17 10.05
CA ARG A 354 17.76 -15.13 10.17
C ARG A 354 17.40 -16.49 9.60
N PHE A 355 16.17 -16.93 9.82
CA PHE A 355 15.67 -18.18 9.25
C PHE A 355 15.63 -18.13 7.71
N PHE A 356 15.17 -17.02 7.15
CA PHE A 356 15.19 -16.80 5.69
C PHE A 356 16.61 -16.84 5.14
N ILE A 357 17.55 -16.09 5.73
CA ILE A 357 18.94 -16.06 5.28
C ILE A 357 19.59 -17.46 5.35
N LYS A 358 19.35 -18.20 6.44
CA LYS A 358 19.81 -19.59 6.55
C LYS A 358 19.24 -20.45 5.43
N THR A 359 17.94 -20.33 5.16
CA THR A 359 17.28 -21.11 4.12
C THR A 359 17.83 -20.80 2.72
N ILE A 360 18.14 -19.53 2.42
CA ILE A 360 18.79 -19.16 1.15
C ILE A 360 20.22 -19.73 1.07
N LYS A 361 20.99 -19.67 2.16
CA LYS A 361 22.33 -20.30 2.21
C LYS A 361 22.27 -21.79 1.91
N ASP A 362 21.34 -22.51 2.53
CA ASP A 362 21.14 -23.95 2.29
C ASP A 362 20.74 -24.25 0.83
N ILE A 363 19.95 -23.41 0.20
CA ILE A 363 19.54 -23.55 -1.22
C ILE A 363 20.74 -23.33 -2.16
N LEU A 364 21.60 -22.36 -1.85
CA LEU A 364 22.78 -22.03 -2.65
C LEU A 364 24.00 -22.92 -2.37
N GLY A 365 23.92 -23.78 -1.34
CA GLY A 365 25.05 -24.65 -0.95
C GLY A 365 26.18 -23.92 -0.20
N PHE A 366 25.88 -22.78 0.38
CA PHE A 366 26.83 -22.10 1.28
C PHE A 366 26.83 -22.83 2.65
N SER A 367 27.96 -23.41 3.02
CA SER A 367 28.17 -24.03 4.33
C SER A 367 28.40 -23.00 5.44
#